data_85ee5814cd57ee303676eabd9f82621b
#
_entry.id   85ee5814cd57ee303676eabd9f82621b
#
_cell.length_a   1.000
_cell.length_b   1.000
_cell.length_c   1.000
_cell.angle_alpha   90.00
_cell.angle_beta   90.00
_cell.angle_gamma   90.00
#
_symmetry.space_group_name_H-M   'P 1'
#
loop_
_entity.id
_entity.type
_entity.pdbx_description
1 polymer ?
#
loop_
_entity_poly.entity_id
_entity_poly.type
_entity_poly.pdbx_seq_one_letter_code
_entity_poly.pdbx_strand_id
1 'polypeptide(L)'
;MVAPRPRLAGGHCVAGENSAQKPMPMDHTDVLRFSTAVILVGASPVTIKPALANLPDDLPLIAADGGASALLALGRVPDVVIGDMDSLVSRDALPSSVEVIHLTGQDDTDFEKCLARIDAPLIIGLGFLEARLDHSLAAIHALMGLRHDRPVLLAGDTDVLLRLTGDIEMTMPIGSRISIWPLGRQSFEASAGLRWPLAGLEMAPGEMIGTSNEVNATPVKIAATNDGDGYAVIAPVEAMTVLMAAVTDDGLT
;
A
#
# COMPACT_ATOMS: atom_id res chain seq x y z
N MET A 1 43.54 40.80 -8.46
CA MET A 1 43.80 40.22 -9.79
C MET A 1 43.44 38.72 -9.66
N VAL A 2 42.23 38.32 -10.06
CA VAL A 2 41.73 36.95 -9.95
C VAL A 2 41.79 36.31 -11.34
N ALA A 3 42.50 35.19 -11.45
CA ALA A 3 42.69 34.48 -12.71
C ALA A 3 41.39 33.79 -13.17
N PRO A 4 41.09 33.73 -14.47
CA PRO A 4 39.89 33.13 -15.00
C PRO A 4 39.99 31.56 -14.99
N ARG A 5 38.88 30.89 -14.64
CA ARG A 5 38.74 29.45 -14.70
C ARG A 5 38.65 28.95 -16.16
N PRO A 6 39.22 27.77 -16.48
CA PRO A 6 39.11 27.20 -17.84
C PRO A 6 37.68 26.73 -18.13
N ARG A 7 37.20 26.97 -19.35
CA ARG A 7 35.98 26.42 -19.90
C ARG A 7 36.21 24.93 -20.22
N LEU A 8 35.34 24.06 -19.66
CA LEU A 8 35.26 22.67 -20.08
C LEU A 8 34.59 22.59 -21.46
N ALA A 9 35.26 21.91 -22.36
CA ALA A 9 34.77 21.64 -23.72
C ALA A 9 33.53 20.80 -23.70
N GLY A 10 32.58 21.11 -24.61
CA GLY A 10 31.32 20.41 -24.75
C GLY A 10 31.47 18.93 -25.13
N GLY A 11 31.07 18.05 -24.23
CA GLY A 11 30.81 16.67 -24.55
C GLY A 11 29.47 16.54 -25.25
N HIS A 12 29.44 15.94 -26.43
CA HIS A 12 28.23 15.53 -27.14
C HIS A 12 27.50 14.50 -26.25
N CYS A 13 26.36 14.87 -25.69
CA CYS A 13 25.40 13.89 -25.19
C CYS A 13 24.84 13.12 -26.39
N VAL A 14 25.25 11.89 -26.53
CA VAL A 14 24.55 10.91 -27.35
C VAL A 14 23.23 10.64 -26.63
N ALA A 15 22.11 11.02 -27.26
CA ALA A 15 20.80 10.65 -26.79
C ALA A 15 20.67 9.12 -26.88
N GLY A 16 20.91 8.45 -25.78
CA GLY A 16 20.52 7.05 -25.63
C GLY A 16 19.00 6.99 -25.65
N GLU A 17 18.45 6.31 -26.65
CA GLU A 17 17.04 5.95 -26.69
C GLU A 17 16.69 5.21 -25.40
N ASN A 18 16.00 5.88 -24.52
CA ASN A 18 15.40 5.27 -23.34
C ASN A 18 14.23 4.40 -23.84
N SER A 19 14.53 3.17 -24.22
CA SER A 19 13.51 2.15 -24.47
C SER A 19 12.83 1.89 -23.12
N ALA A 20 11.76 2.66 -22.86
CA ALA A 20 10.80 2.31 -21.82
C ALA A 20 10.37 0.87 -22.10
N GLN A 21 10.89 -0.06 -21.33
CA GLN A 21 10.54 -1.47 -21.40
C GLN A 21 9.05 -1.57 -21.14
N LYS A 22 8.31 -1.90 -22.19
CA LYS A 22 6.87 -2.15 -22.14
C LYS A 22 6.66 -3.24 -21.08
N PRO A 23 5.82 -3.02 -20.06
CA PRO A 23 5.54 -4.05 -19.07
C PRO A 23 5.10 -5.32 -19.80
N MET A 24 5.74 -6.45 -19.46
CA MET A 24 5.37 -7.75 -20.00
C MET A 24 3.88 -8.01 -19.71
N PRO A 25 3.11 -8.56 -20.65
CA PRO A 25 1.73 -8.93 -20.38
C PRO A 25 1.73 -9.96 -19.25
N MET A 26 1.09 -9.63 -18.13
CA MET A 26 0.87 -10.58 -17.04
C MET A 26 0.01 -11.71 -17.57
N ASP A 27 0.47 -12.93 -17.36
CA ASP A 27 -0.36 -14.11 -17.57
C ASP A 27 -1.47 -14.10 -16.53
N HIS A 28 -2.70 -13.78 -16.98
CA HIS A 28 -3.88 -13.62 -16.11
C HIS A 28 -4.42 -14.95 -15.55
N THR A 29 -3.72 -16.06 -15.78
CA THR A 29 -4.18 -17.40 -15.35
C THR A 29 -4.05 -17.66 -13.86
N ASP A 30 -3.24 -16.86 -13.12
CA ASP A 30 -2.93 -17.14 -11.72
C ASP A 30 -3.41 -16.04 -10.74
N VAL A 31 -4.51 -15.37 -11.02
CA VAL A 31 -5.08 -14.36 -10.10
C VAL A 31 -5.95 -15.06 -9.06
N LEU A 32 -5.57 -14.90 -7.79
CA LEU A 32 -6.34 -15.33 -6.63
C LEU A 32 -7.51 -14.39 -6.41
N ARG A 33 -8.75 -14.89 -6.48
CA ARG A 33 -9.97 -14.10 -6.30
C ARG A 33 -10.65 -14.41 -4.98
N PHE A 34 -10.91 -13.35 -4.23
CA PHE A 34 -11.57 -13.41 -2.93
C PHE A 34 -12.84 -12.56 -2.94
N SER A 35 -13.90 -13.05 -2.29
CA SER A 35 -15.14 -12.30 -2.08
C SER A 35 -15.11 -11.42 -0.82
N THR A 36 -14.11 -11.60 0.03
CA THR A 36 -13.90 -10.86 1.28
C THR A 36 -12.56 -10.13 1.26
N ALA A 37 -12.32 -9.26 2.24
CA ALA A 37 -10.98 -8.73 2.48
C ALA A 37 -9.97 -9.85 2.72
N VAL A 38 -8.69 -9.59 2.41
CA VAL A 38 -7.59 -10.52 2.67
C VAL A 38 -6.48 -9.85 3.48
N ILE A 39 -5.79 -10.64 4.28
CA ILE A 39 -4.61 -10.19 5.03
C ILE A 39 -3.36 -10.63 4.27
N LEU A 40 -2.54 -9.68 3.85
CA LEU A 40 -1.24 -9.91 3.21
C LEU A 40 -0.13 -9.58 4.20
N VAL A 41 0.74 -10.54 4.50
CA VAL A 41 1.79 -10.42 5.52
C VAL A 41 3.17 -10.41 4.90
N GLY A 42 3.95 -9.36 5.19
CA GLY A 42 5.36 -9.22 4.85
C GLY A 42 6.29 -9.81 5.93
N ALA A 43 7.60 -9.66 5.74
CA ALA A 43 8.59 -10.32 6.59
C ALA A 43 8.83 -9.63 7.95
N SER A 44 8.37 -8.41 8.18
CA SER A 44 8.67 -7.69 9.42
C SER A 44 7.70 -8.06 10.56
N PRO A 45 8.17 -8.62 11.69
CA PRO A 45 7.29 -9.20 12.71
C PRO A 45 6.69 -8.17 13.69
N VAL A 46 7.16 -6.92 13.70
CA VAL A 46 6.88 -5.97 14.78
C VAL A 46 5.40 -5.62 14.88
N THR A 47 4.78 -5.27 13.74
CA THR A 47 3.37 -4.83 13.69
C THR A 47 2.37 -5.94 13.46
N ILE A 48 2.82 -7.11 12.98
CA ILE A 48 1.93 -8.20 12.57
C ILE A 48 1.06 -8.69 13.74
N LYS A 49 1.66 -8.97 14.88
CA LYS A 49 0.94 -9.56 16.02
C LYS A 49 -0.16 -8.66 16.59
N PRO A 50 0.08 -7.37 16.92
CA PRO A 50 -0.98 -6.50 17.44
C PRO A 50 -2.05 -6.21 16.37
N ALA A 51 -1.69 -6.09 15.10
CA ALA A 51 -2.66 -5.86 14.03
C ALA A 51 -3.56 -7.08 13.81
N LEU A 52 -3.00 -8.29 13.73
CA LEU A 52 -3.77 -9.54 13.60
C LEU A 52 -4.77 -9.74 14.75
N ALA A 53 -4.44 -9.32 15.97
CA ALA A 53 -5.35 -9.45 17.11
C ALA A 53 -6.62 -8.58 17.00
N ASN A 54 -6.61 -7.58 16.11
CA ASN A 54 -7.73 -6.68 15.86
C ASN A 54 -8.47 -6.98 14.54
N LEU A 55 -8.09 -8.05 13.84
CA LEU A 55 -8.71 -8.47 12.59
C LEU A 55 -9.51 -9.76 12.80
N PRO A 56 -10.59 -9.99 12.03
CA PRO A 56 -11.31 -11.26 12.05
C PRO A 56 -10.38 -12.44 11.73
N ASP A 57 -10.55 -13.53 12.50
CA ASP A 57 -9.71 -14.74 12.37
C ASP A 57 -9.97 -15.55 11.10
N ASP A 58 -11.10 -15.35 10.46
CA ASP A 58 -11.59 -16.07 9.28
C ASP A 58 -11.21 -15.40 7.94
N LEU A 59 -10.53 -14.27 7.98
CA LEU A 59 -10.03 -13.64 6.76
C LEU A 59 -8.89 -14.49 6.15
N PRO A 60 -8.90 -14.67 4.81
CA PRO A 60 -7.81 -15.35 4.11
C PRO A 60 -6.44 -14.69 4.41
N LEU A 61 -5.46 -15.54 4.75
CA LEU A 61 -4.14 -15.13 5.20
C LEU A 61 -3.09 -15.48 4.16
N ILE A 62 -2.54 -14.47 3.50
CA ILE A 62 -1.55 -14.61 2.44
C ILE A 62 -0.21 -14.13 2.96
N ALA A 63 0.87 -14.86 2.67
CA ALA A 63 2.23 -14.46 3.02
C ALA A 63 3.01 -14.05 1.76
N ALA A 64 3.66 -12.90 1.81
CA ALA A 64 4.66 -12.50 0.84
C ALA A 64 6.01 -13.06 1.29
N ASP A 65 6.50 -14.10 0.62
CA ASP A 65 7.75 -14.81 0.87
C ASP A 65 8.10 -15.00 2.37
N GLY A 66 9.07 -14.23 2.91
CA GLY A 66 9.47 -14.28 4.32
C GLY A 66 8.36 -14.02 5.33
N GLY A 67 7.21 -13.46 4.92
CA GLY A 67 6.02 -13.30 5.74
C GLY A 67 5.48 -14.63 6.28
N ALA A 68 5.70 -15.73 5.55
CA ALA A 68 5.33 -17.07 6.02
C ALA A 68 6.08 -17.44 7.31
N SER A 69 7.39 -17.16 7.38
CA SER A 69 8.19 -17.39 8.57
C SER A 69 7.72 -16.54 9.75
N ALA A 70 7.33 -15.29 9.52
CA ALA A 70 6.79 -14.40 10.54
C ALA A 70 5.46 -14.94 11.10
N LEU A 71 4.55 -15.42 10.25
CA LEU A 71 3.28 -16.03 10.66
C LEU A 71 3.50 -17.31 11.47
N LEU A 72 4.35 -18.23 11.00
CA LEU A 72 4.65 -19.47 11.70
C LEU A 72 5.23 -19.21 13.11
N ALA A 73 6.08 -18.18 13.24
CA ALA A 73 6.61 -17.78 14.56
C ALA A 73 5.51 -17.26 15.52
N LEU A 74 4.38 -16.80 14.99
CA LEU A 74 3.18 -16.40 15.75
C LEU A 74 2.18 -17.55 15.94
N GLY A 75 2.50 -18.76 15.48
CA GLY A 75 1.59 -19.92 15.52
C GLY A 75 0.43 -19.82 14.52
N ARG A 76 0.54 -18.97 13.50
CA ARG A 76 -0.45 -18.84 12.44
C ARG A 76 0.06 -19.51 11.16
N VAL A 77 -0.80 -20.16 10.44
CA VAL A 77 -0.49 -20.82 9.16
C VAL A 77 -1.14 -20.00 8.04
N PRO A 78 -0.38 -19.55 7.02
CA PRO A 78 -0.98 -18.88 5.88
C PRO A 78 -1.78 -19.87 5.02
N ASP A 79 -2.79 -19.37 4.29
CA ASP A 79 -3.50 -20.14 3.28
C ASP A 79 -2.67 -20.24 2.00
N VAL A 80 -1.99 -19.14 1.65
CA VAL A 80 -1.17 -19.03 0.43
C VAL A 80 0.16 -18.35 0.76
N VAL A 81 1.24 -18.80 0.12
CA VAL A 81 2.55 -18.12 0.12
C VAL A 81 2.91 -17.74 -1.31
N ILE A 82 3.27 -16.49 -1.54
CA ILE A 82 3.64 -15.94 -2.86
C ILE A 82 5.04 -15.34 -2.77
N GLY A 83 5.96 -15.73 -3.63
CA GLY A 83 7.32 -15.18 -3.70
C GLY A 83 8.28 -16.09 -4.43
N ASP A 84 9.60 -15.78 -4.39
CA ASP A 84 10.65 -16.62 -4.97
C ASP A 84 11.18 -17.70 -4.01
N MET A 85 10.67 -17.70 -2.78
CA MET A 85 10.96 -18.68 -1.72
C MET A 85 12.43 -18.66 -1.23
N ASP A 86 13.17 -17.59 -1.48
CA ASP A 86 14.55 -17.47 -1.04
C ASP A 86 14.68 -17.05 0.44
N SER A 87 13.71 -16.35 0.95
CA SER A 87 13.60 -15.92 2.36
C SER A 87 12.79 -16.87 3.24
N LEU A 88 12.24 -17.94 2.68
CA LEU A 88 11.53 -18.96 3.43
C LEU A 88 12.52 -19.87 4.14
N VAL A 89 12.56 -19.84 5.48
CA VAL A 89 13.53 -20.58 6.33
C VAL A 89 13.50 -22.09 6.07
N SER A 90 12.32 -22.68 5.75
CA SER A 90 12.17 -24.05 5.31
C SER A 90 10.78 -24.28 4.69
N ARG A 91 10.74 -24.74 3.47
CA ARG A 91 9.48 -25.19 2.83
C ARG A 91 8.85 -26.37 3.59
N ASP A 92 9.68 -27.21 4.23
CA ASP A 92 9.23 -28.36 5.00
C ASP A 92 8.51 -27.95 6.30
N ALA A 93 8.63 -26.68 6.73
CA ALA A 93 7.92 -26.14 7.88
C ALA A 93 6.46 -25.76 7.55
N LEU A 94 6.10 -25.65 6.26
CA LEU A 94 4.73 -25.37 5.84
C LEU A 94 3.91 -26.67 5.77
N PRO A 95 2.69 -26.67 6.37
CA PRO A 95 1.75 -27.77 6.17
C PRO A 95 1.45 -27.98 4.68
N SER A 96 1.14 -29.21 4.30
CA SER A 96 0.78 -29.56 2.92
C SER A 96 -0.51 -28.93 2.41
N SER A 97 -1.31 -28.35 3.31
CA SER A 97 -2.52 -27.59 2.98
C SER A 97 -2.24 -26.18 2.45
N VAL A 98 -1.02 -25.65 2.64
CA VAL A 98 -0.65 -24.30 2.20
C VAL A 98 -0.37 -24.31 0.70
N GLU A 99 -1.07 -23.47 -0.04
CA GLU A 99 -0.78 -23.24 -1.44
C GLU A 99 0.51 -22.39 -1.58
N VAL A 100 1.42 -22.80 -2.46
CA VAL A 100 2.69 -22.08 -2.68
C VAL A 100 2.79 -21.67 -4.15
N ILE A 101 2.76 -20.37 -4.40
CA ILE A 101 2.91 -19.77 -5.72
C ILE A 101 4.34 -19.25 -5.86
N HIS A 102 5.16 -20.00 -6.60
CA HIS A 102 6.56 -19.66 -6.83
C HIS A 102 6.71 -18.70 -8.02
N LEU A 103 7.26 -17.51 -7.79
CA LEU A 103 7.47 -16.46 -8.78
C LEU A 103 8.96 -16.14 -8.93
N THR A 104 9.53 -16.48 -10.09
CA THR A 104 10.96 -16.32 -10.42
C THR A 104 11.26 -14.98 -11.10
N GLY A 105 10.88 -13.85 -10.56
CA GLY A 105 11.23 -12.52 -11.07
C GLY A 105 12.02 -11.74 -10.03
N GLN A 106 13.06 -11.01 -10.45
CA GLN A 106 13.85 -10.16 -9.55
C GLN A 106 13.63 -8.66 -9.79
N ASP A 107 12.80 -8.30 -10.77
CA ASP A 107 12.54 -6.91 -11.13
C ASP A 107 11.48 -6.26 -10.23
N ASP A 108 10.60 -7.07 -9.61
CA ASP A 108 9.52 -6.64 -8.73
C ASP A 108 9.77 -7.11 -7.30
N THR A 109 9.35 -6.31 -6.32
CA THR A 109 9.33 -6.72 -4.91
C THR A 109 8.26 -7.81 -4.69
N ASP A 110 8.40 -8.61 -3.63
CA ASP A 110 7.38 -9.63 -3.30
C ASP A 110 6.02 -9.00 -3.01
N PHE A 111 6.00 -7.78 -2.49
CA PHE A 111 4.77 -7.03 -2.30
C PHE A 111 4.09 -6.70 -3.64
N GLU A 112 4.83 -6.21 -4.64
CA GLU A 112 4.32 -5.97 -5.99
C GLU A 112 3.81 -7.25 -6.65
N LYS A 113 4.58 -8.34 -6.54
CA LYS A 113 4.18 -9.66 -7.03
C LYS A 113 2.86 -10.11 -6.42
N CYS A 114 2.66 -9.90 -5.10
CA CYS A 114 1.42 -10.23 -4.41
C CYS A 114 0.26 -9.35 -4.87
N LEU A 115 0.45 -8.02 -4.91
CA LEU A 115 -0.59 -7.08 -5.34
C LEU A 115 -1.08 -7.34 -6.75
N ALA A 116 -0.18 -7.79 -7.65
CA ALA A 116 -0.52 -8.13 -9.01
C ALA A 116 -1.39 -9.42 -9.13
N ARG A 117 -1.39 -10.26 -8.10
CA ARG A 117 -2.07 -11.58 -8.12
C ARG A 117 -3.28 -11.68 -7.20
N ILE A 118 -3.49 -10.71 -6.34
CA ILE A 118 -4.63 -10.72 -5.41
C ILE A 118 -5.74 -9.83 -5.95
N ASP A 119 -6.92 -10.42 -6.13
CA ASP A 119 -8.18 -9.78 -6.47
C ASP A 119 -9.12 -9.90 -5.28
N ALA A 120 -9.21 -8.85 -4.45
CA ALA A 120 -10.02 -8.81 -3.24
C ALA A 120 -10.67 -7.43 -3.07
N PRO A 121 -11.83 -7.33 -2.38
CA PRO A 121 -12.47 -6.03 -2.06
C PRO A 121 -11.57 -5.09 -1.26
N LEU A 122 -10.71 -5.63 -0.42
CA LEU A 122 -9.70 -4.91 0.36
C LEU A 122 -8.49 -5.82 0.60
N ILE A 123 -7.28 -5.29 0.40
CA ILE A 123 -6.03 -5.94 0.81
C ILE A 123 -5.51 -5.23 2.06
N ILE A 124 -5.32 -5.98 3.16
CA ILE A 124 -4.78 -5.48 4.43
C ILE A 124 -3.33 -5.95 4.54
N GLY A 125 -2.38 -5.08 4.29
CA GLY A 125 -0.95 -5.36 4.33
C GLY A 125 -0.37 -5.10 5.74
N LEU A 126 0.25 -6.13 6.31
CA LEU A 126 0.94 -6.09 7.60
C LEU A 126 2.43 -6.36 7.41
N GLY A 127 3.31 -5.63 8.10
CA GLY A 127 4.75 -5.83 8.02
C GLY A 127 5.41 -5.21 6.78
N PHE A 128 4.79 -4.19 6.17
CA PHE A 128 5.32 -3.44 5.02
C PHE A 128 5.70 -1.99 5.36
N LEU A 129 5.17 -1.42 6.47
CA LEU A 129 5.48 -0.07 6.95
C LEU A 129 6.26 -0.15 8.26
N GLU A 130 7.56 -0.43 8.21
CA GLU A 130 8.32 -0.68 9.43
C GLU A 130 9.78 -0.21 9.41
N ALA A 131 10.57 -0.72 10.36
CA ALA A 131 11.91 -0.31 10.77
C ALA A 131 12.89 0.08 9.64
N ARG A 132 12.77 -0.50 8.46
CA ARG A 132 13.57 -0.14 7.29
C ARG A 132 12.81 0.84 6.41
N LEU A 133 13.30 2.08 6.37
CA LEU A 133 12.72 3.14 5.56
C LEU A 133 12.66 2.80 4.06
N ASP A 134 13.70 2.14 3.53
CA ASP A 134 13.74 1.70 2.13
C ASP A 134 12.62 0.71 1.79
N HIS A 135 12.28 -0.21 2.68
CA HIS A 135 11.15 -1.13 2.51
C HIS A 135 9.81 -0.40 2.56
N SER A 136 9.64 0.55 3.49
CA SER A 136 8.43 1.36 3.54
C SER A 136 8.26 2.21 2.28
N LEU A 137 9.34 2.80 1.76
CA LEU A 137 9.31 3.55 0.50
C LEU A 137 9.01 2.64 -0.69
N ALA A 138 9.55 1.42 -0.73
CA ALA A 138 9.23 0.44 -1.77
C ALA A 138 7.75 0.03 -1.73
N ALA A 139 7.17 -0.17 -0.54
CA ALA A 139 5.75 -0.45 -0.40
C ALA A 139 4.87 0.71 -0.91
N ILE A 140 5.22 1.96 -0.57
CA ILE A 140 4.52 3.15 -1.08
C ILE A 140 4.69 3.25 -2.61
N HIS A 141 5.89 2.99 -3.14
CA HIS A 141 6.15 2.96 -4.58
C HIS A 141 5.25 1.94 -5.30
N ALA A 142 5.12 0.72 -4.74
CA ALA A 142 4.22 -0.30 -5.26
C ALA A 142 2.77 0.19 -5.34
N LEU A 143 2.28 0.89 -4.30
CA LEU A 143 0.93 1.48 -4.30
C LEU A 143 0.75 2.54 -5.39
N MET A 144 1.78 3.34 -5.70
CA MET A 144 1.76 4.33 -6.78
C MET A 144 1.67 3.66 -8.17
N GLY A 145 2.25 2.47 -8.32
CA GLY A 145 2.25 1.69 -9.56
C GLY A 145 0.96 0.92 -9.84
N LEU A 146 0.05 0.80 -8.86
CA LEU A 146 -1.17 0.01 -9.01
C LEU A 146 -2.11 0.60 -10.06
N ARG A 147 -2.63 -0.26 -10.94
CA ARG A 147 -3.52 0.10 -12.05
C ARG A 147 -4.99 -0.26 -11.81
N HIS A 148 -5.32 -0.84 -10.67
CA HIS A 148 -6.69 -1.18 -10.28
C HIS A 148 -7.19 -0.24 -9.16
N ASP A 149 -8.51 -0.11 -9.04
CA ASP A 149 -9.14 0.82 -8.10
C ASP A 149 -9.34 0.23 -6.69
N ARG A 150 -8.97 -1.03 -6.48
CA ARG A 150 -9.16 -1.70 -5.20
C ARG A 150 -8.37 -1.02 -4.10
N PRO A 151 -9.00 -0.79 -2.94
CA PRO A 151 -8.33 -0.23 -1.79
C PRO A 151 -7.27 -1.19 -1.25
N VAL A 152 -6.13 -0.62 -0.82
CA VAL A 152 -5.07 -1.33 -0.12
C VAL A 152 -4.77 -0.56 1.15
N LEU A 153 -4.88 -1.24 2.29
CA LEU A 153 -4.59 -0.69 3.61
C LEU A 153 -3.27 -1.28 4.09
N LEU A 154 -2.32 -0.43 4.48
CA LEU A 154 -1.08 -0.85 5.13
C LEU A 154 -1.09 -0.41 6.58
N ALA A 155 -0.91 -1.34 7.52
CA ALA A 155 -0.80 -1.02 8.94
C ALA A 155 0.65 -1.02 9.40
N GLY A 156 1.07 0.08 10.03
CA GLY A 156 2.33 0.24 10.74
C GLY A 156 2.13 0.26 12.26
N ASP A 157 3.18 0.60 13.01
CA ASP A 157 3.14 0.68 14.48
C ASP A 157 2.29 1.84 14.99
N THR A 158 2.38 2.99 14.32
CA THR A 158 1.76 4.25 14.76
C THR A 158 0.69 4.73 13.81
N ASP A 159 0.79 4.37 12.55
CA ASP A 159 -0.06 4.85 11.48
C ASP A 159 -0.60 3.72 10.63
N VAL A 160 -1.78 3.97 10.08
CA VAL A 160 -2.38 3.19 9.00
C VAL A 160 -2.46 4.07 7.76
N LEU A 161 -2.16 3.48 6.59
CA LEU A 161 -2.24 4.10 5.28
C LEU A 161 -3.27 3.36 4.44
N LEU A 162 -4.30 4.03 3.97
CA LEU A 162 -5.30 3.47 3.05
C LEU A 162 -5.17 4.14 1.67
N ARG A 163 -4.81 3.35 0.66
CA ARG A 163 -4.78 3.78 -0.74
C ARG A 163 -6.18 3.76 -1.35
N LEU A 164 -6.52 4.83 -2.06
CA LEU A 164 -7.81 5.07 -2.72
C LEU A 164 -7.61 5.71 -4.09
N THR A 165 -8.61 5.54 -4.97
CA THR A 165 -8.70 6.20 -6.28
C THR A 165 -10.01 6.97 -6.48
N GLY A 166 -10.95 6.89 -5.55
CA GLY A 166 -12.26 7.53 -5.62
C GLY A 166 -12.64 8.23 -4.32
N ASP A 167 -13.92 8.46 -4.15
CA ASP A 167 -14.50 9.10 -2.99
C ASP A 167 -14.42 8.22 -1.75
N ILE A 168 -14.39 8.86 -0.58
CA ILE A 168 -14.51 8.17 0.71
C ILE A 168 -15.35 8.98 1.69
N GLU A 169 -16.14 8.26 2.48
CA GLU A 169 -16.82 8.80 3.67
C GLU A 169 -16.45 7.95 4.89
N MET A 170 -16.06 8.60 5.99
CA MET A 170 -15.65 7.92 7.21
C MET A 170 -16.05 8.69 8.46
N THR A 171 -16.35 7.97 9.54
CA THR A 171 -16.68 8.56 10.84
C THR A 171 -15.47 8.45 11.77
N MET A 172 -14.75 9.56 11.93
CA MET A 172 -13.57 9.66 12.80
C MET A 172 -13.86 10.64 13.98
N PRO A 173 -13.23 10.44 15.14
CA PRO A 173 -13.33 11.38 16.25
C PRO A 173 -12.83 12.78 15.86
N ILE A 174 -13.55 13.84 16.32
CA ILE A 174 -13.11 15.23 16.13
C ILE A 174 -11.78 15.43 16.86
N GLY A 175 -10.84 16.15 16.23
CA GLY A 175 -9.48 16.33 16.70
C GLY A 175 -8.49 15.25 16.24
N SER A 176 -8.96 14.17 15.59
CA SER A 176 -8.09 13.16 15.04
C SER A 176 -7.19 13.74 13.96
N ARG A 177 -5.90 13.35 13.99
CA ARG A 177 -4.97 13.63 12.88
C ARG A 177 -5.36 12.80 11.67
N ILE A 178 -5.36 13.42 10.52
CA ILE A 178 -5.55 12.77 9.22
C ILE A 178 -4.63 13.44 8.20
N SER A 179 -4.00 12.67 7.33
CA SER A 179 -3.22 13.21 6.22
C SER A 179 -3.76 12.68 4.90
N ILE A 180 -3.73 13.52 3.89
CA ILE A 180 -4.09 13.16 2.52
C ILE A 180 -2.82 13.25 1.68
N TRP A 181 -2.31 12.10 1.30
CA TRP A 181 -1.04 11.99 0.57
C TRP A 181 -1.31 11.58 -0.89
N PRO A 182 -0.96 12.41 -1.89
CA PRO A 182 -1.14 12.03 -3.28
C PRO A 182 -0.14 10.93 -3.67
N LEU A 183 -0.64 9.89 -4.35
CA LEU A 183 0.20 8.80 -4.88
C LEU A 183 0.68 9.06 -6.31
N GLY A 184 0.12 10.06 -6.95
CA GLY A 184 0.47 10.67 -8.22
C GLY A 184 -0.24 12.02 -8.29
N ARG A 185 -0.62 12.48 -9.47
CA ARG A 185 -1.41 13.70 -9.60
C ARG A 185 -2.87 13.41 -9.28
N GLN A 186 -3.42 14.10 -8.28
CA GLN A 186 -4.80 13.92 -7.82
C GLN A 186 -5.47 15.27 -7.53
N SER A 187 -6.63 15.49 -8.12
CA SER A 187 -7.49 16.64 -7.84
C SER A 187 -8.64 16.26 -6.95
N PHE A 188 -9.13 17.22 -6.16
CA PHE A 188 -10.23 17.06 -5.23
C PHE A 188 -11.33 18.07 -5.52
N GLU A 189 -12.56 17.57 -5.77
CA GLU A 189 -13.73 18.41 -6.06
C GLU A 189 -14.30 19.05 -4.80
N ALA A 190 -14.38 18.25 -3.72
CA ALA A 190 -14.96 18.68 -2.45
C ALA A 190 -14.33 17.91 -1.27
N SER A 191 -14.49 18.48 -0.09
CA SER A 191 -14.30 17.78 1.17
C SER A 191 -15.14 18.39 2.27
N ALA A 192 -15.50 17.58 3.29
CA ALA A 192 -16.17 18.02 4.49
C ALA A 192 -15.53 17.36 5.71
N GLY A 193 -15.68 17.97 6.88
CA GLY A 193 -15.18 17.43 8.14
C GLY A 193 -13.65 17.58 8.34
N LEU A 194 -12.97 18.30 7.47
CA LEU A 194 -11.53 18.59 7.56
C LEU A 194 -11.29 20.05 7.94
N ARG A 195 -10.33 20.29 8.82
CA ARG A 195 -9.93 21.66 9.24
C ARG A 195 -9.38 22.45 8.07
N TRP A 196 -8.62 21.81 7.18
CA TRP A 196 -8.13 22.38 5.93
C TRP A 196 -8.81 21.65 4.77
N PRO A 197 -9.81 22.32 4.13
CA PRO A 197 -10.58 21.72 3.04
C PRO A 197 -9.71 21.42 1.83
N LEU A 198 -10.09 20.38 1.06
CA LEU A 198 -9.38 19.96 -0.15
C LEU A 198 -10.02 20.51 -1.43
N ALA A 199 -11.21 21.10 -1.36
CA ALA A 199 -11.98 21.53 -2.53
C ALA A 199 -11.16 22.43 -3.47
N GLY A 200 -11.06 22.02 -4.73
CA GLY A 200 -10.32 22.73 -5.78
C GLY A 200 -8.80 22.59 -5.71
N LEU A 201 -8.28 21.77 -4.79
CA LEU A 201 -6.84 21.49 -4.73
C LEU A 201 -6.46 20.40 -5.74
N GLU A 202 -5.32 20.60 -6.39
CA GLU A 202 -4.57 19.57 -7.09
C GLU A 202 -3.29 19.27 -6.30
N MET A 203 -3.03 18.01 -6.00
CA MET A 203 -1.88 17.55 -5.25
C MET A 203 -1.03 16.59 -6.07
N ALA A 204 0.29 16.61 -5.87
CA ALA A 204 1.20 15.64 -6.46
C ALA A 204 2.46 15.50 -5.59
N PRO A 205 3.15 14.34 -5.62
CA PRO A 205 4.45 14.18 -4.98
C PRO A 205 5.46 15.19 -5.52
N GLY A 206 6.20 15.83 -4.60
CA GLY A 206 7.16 16.89 -4.96
C GLY A 206 6.54 18.28 -5.20
N GLU A 207 5.22 18.40 -5.19
CA GLU A 207 4.48 19.66 -5.30
C GLU A 207 3.71 19.94 -3.99
N MET A 208 2.41 19.67 -3.96
CA MET A 208 1.56 19.85 -2.79
C MET A 208 1.18 18.50 -2.19
N ILE A 209 1.24 18.41 -0.86
CA ILE A 209 0.80 17.25 -0.08
C ILE A 209 -0.05 17.72 1.12
N GLY A 210 -0.96 16.89 1.60
CA GLY A 210 -1.89 17.22 2.69
C GLY A 210 -1.54 16.54 4.00
N THR A 211 -0.33 16.79 4.56
CA THR A 211 0.06 16.22 5.85
C THR A 211 -0.54 16.98 7.03
N SER A 212 -0.82 16.24 8.11
CA SER A 212 -1.23 16.80 9.42
C SER A 212 -2.50 17.66 9.37
N ASN A 213 -3.47 17.26 8.55
CA ASN A 213 -4.83 17.76 8.64
C ASN A 213 -5.51 17.23 9.92
N GLU A 214 -6.66 17.77 10.26
CA GLU A 214 -7.41 17.46 11.48
C GLU A 214 -8.89 17.30 11.16
N VAL A 215 -9.52 16.33 11.79
CA VAL A 215 -10.98 16.16 11.74
C VAL A 215 -11.64 17.24 12.58
N ASN A 216 -12.43 18.11 11.97
CA ASN A 216 -13.16 19.18 12.67
C ASN A 216 -14.66 18.96 12.74
N ALA A 217 -15.19 18.05 11.94
CA ALA A 217 -16.57 17.58 11.99
C ALA A 217 -16.67 16.14 11.44
N THR A 218 -17.73 15.42 11.76
CA THR A 218 -17.98 14.05 11.29
C THR A 218 -19.37 13.96 10.65
N PRO A 219 -19.56 13.20 9.56
CA PRO A 219 -18.54 12.40 8.89
C PRO A 219 -17.51 13.24 8.14
N VAL A 220 -16.30 12.69 7.97
CA VAL A 220 -15.31 13.19 7.02
C VAL A 220 -15.69 12.67 5.64
N LYS A 221 -15.76 13.57 4.65
CA LYS A 221 -16.02 13.23 3.24
C LYS A 221 -14.92 13.81 2.37
N ILE A 222 -14.45 13.01 1.42
CA ILE A 222 -13.47 13.43 0.41
C ILE A 222 -14.04 13.00 -0.95
N ALA A 223 -14.25 13.97 -1.84
CA ALA A 223 -14.60 13.72 -3.24
C ALA A 223 -13.37 13.97 -4.11
N ALA A 224 -12.83 12.92 -4.68
CA ALA A 224 -11.66 12.93 -5.54
C ALA A 224 -12.09 12.80 -7.02
N THR A 225 -11.36 13.43 -7.94
CA THR A 225 -11.64 13.24 -9.38
C THR A 225 -11.25 11.83 -9.82
N ASN A 226 -12.02 11.26 -10.74
CA ASN A 226 -11.82 9.88 -11.22
C ASN A 226 -10.66 9.72 -12.22
N ASP A 227 -10.06 10.82 -12.67
CA ASP A 227 -8.93 10.86 -13.62
C ASP A 227 -7.57 11.01 -12.94
N GLY A 228 -7.55 11.01 -11.59
CA GLY A 228 -6.32 11.10 -10.82
C GLY A 228 -5.61 9.76 -10.65
N ASP A 229 -4.34 9.83 -10.22
CA ASP A 229 -3.50 8.65 -9.96
C ASP A 229 -3.78 8.00 -8.59
N GLY A 230 -4.69 8.59 -7.81
CA GLY A 230 -5.04 8.13 -6.47
C GLY A 230 -4.28 8.84 -5.36
N TYR A 231 -4.74 8.58 -4.16
CA TYR A 231 -4.21 9.17 -2.93
C TYR A 231 -4.25 8.16 -1.77
N ALA A 232 -3.55 8.49 -0.71
CA ALA A 232 -3.60 7.76 0.54
C ALA A 232 -4.19 8.63 1.64
N VAL A 233 -5.10 8.04 2.43
CA VAL A 233 -5.49 8.54 3.75
C VAL A 233 -4.54 7.92 4.76
N ILE A 234 -3.84 8.77 5.53
CA ILE A 234 -2.96 8.32 6.62
C ILE A 234 -3.52 8.84 7.94
N ALA A 235 -3.72 7.94 8.89
CA ALA A 235 -4.31 8.23 10.19
C ALA A 235 -3.59 7.43 11.28
N PRO A 236 -3.80 7.73 12.58
CA PRO A 236 -3.33 6.87 13.66
C PRO A 236 -3.83 5.43 13.49
N VAL A 237 -3.03 4.45 13.93
CA VAL A 237 -3.33 3.01 13.76
C VAL A 237 -4.67 2.61 14.38
N GLU A 238 -5.12 3.31 15.39
CA GLU A 238 -6.44 3.13 16.03
C GLU A 238 -7.61 3.39 15.08
N ALA A 239 -7.37 4.11 13.98
CA ALA A 239 -8.38 4.36 12.94
C ALA A 239 -8.51 3.20 11.94
N MET A 240 -7.73 2.12 12.07
CA MET A 240 -7.69 1.00 11.12
C MET A 240 -9.09 0.44 10.82
N THR A 241 -9.87 0.12 11.86
CA THR A 241 -11.22 -0.44 11.70
C THR A 241 -12.19 0.55 11.04
N VAL A 242 -12.06 1.85 11.33
CA VAL A 242 -12.87 2.90 10.68
C VAL A 242 -12.54 2.99 9.18
N LEU A 243 -11.25 2.95 8.83
CA LEU A 243 -10.82 3.02 7.42
C LEU A 243 -11.22 1.75 6.65
N MET A 244 -11.14 0.58 7.28
CA MET A 244 -11.62 -0.68 6.69
C MET A 244 -13.11 -0.61 6.42
N ALA A 245 -13.91 -0.22 7.41
CA ALA A 245 -15.37 -0.11 7.27
C ALA A 245 -15.79 0.91 6.21
N ALA A 246 -14.98 1.95 5.97
CA ALA A 246 -15.27 2.96 4.95
C ALA A 246 -15.12 2.46 3.50
N VAL A 247 -14.47 1.32 3.28
CA VAL A 247 -14.21 0.76 1.93
C VAL A 247 -14.78 -0.65 1.73
N THR A 248 -15.43 -1.21 2.73
CA THR A 248 -16.14 -2.49 2.64
C THR A 248 -17.63 -2.24 2.85
N ASP A 249 -18.48 -2.73 1.92
CA ASP A 249 -19.94 -2.54 1.96
C ASP A 249 -20.59 -3.19 3.21
N ASP A 250 -20.00 -4.26 3.70
CA ASP A 250 -20.33 -4.89 4.97
C ASP A 250 -19.21 -4.55 5.95
N GLY A 251 -19.45 -3.62 6.89
CA GLY A 251 -18.51 -3.41 7.97
C GLY A 251 -18.09 -4.78 8.51
N LEU A 252 -16.78 -5.07 8.51
CA LEU A 252 -16.24 -6.32 9.08
C LEU A 252 -16.64 -6.37 10.56
N THR A 253 -17.85 -6.86 10.83
CA THR A 253 -18.43 -7.08 12.17
C THR A 253 -18.26 -8.52 12.58
#